data_e00fe87157de8d26ab05ca35d5031003
#
_entry.id   e00fe87157de8d26ab05ca35d5031003
#
_cell.length_a   1.000
_cell.length_b   1.000
_cell.length_c   1.000
_cell.angle_alpha   90.00
_cell.angle_beta   90.00
_cell.angle_gamma   90.00
#
_symmetry.space_group_name_H-M   'P 1'
#
loop_
_entity.id
_entity.type
_entity.pdbx_description
1 polymer ?
#
loop_
_entity_poly.entity_id
_entity_poly.type
_entity_poly.pdbx_seq_one_letter_code
_entity_poly.pdbx_strand_id
1 'polypeptide(L)'
;CMGGMMLSPQVTLIPLYKIIQALHIHNTYLALIIPYTAYRIPLIVMLIRSHFLSIPKEIEESAILDGCSSFKVFYNIFLPMSKPILLTCTILTAYYAWNEFLYAIIFIDSDKFRTIPAGLMNLRDALQTDWGVLLAGMTISAAPLIILPADAEAVYPRHDGRLGQGLRERNGGTRQWLEK
;
A
#
# COMPACT_ATOMS: atom_id res chain seq x y z
N CYS A 1 8.14 -14.44 5.74
CA CYS A 1 7.16 -13.39 5.44
C CYS A 1 5.91 -13.91 4.72
N MET A 2 6.01 -14.88 3.78
CA MET A 2 4.85 -15.38 3.03
C MET A 2 3.77 -16.03 3.91
N GLY A 3 4.13 -16.77 4.95
CA GLY A 3 3.16 -17.38 5.86
C GLY A 3 2.20 -16.40 6.55
N GLY A 4 2.68 -15.18 6.84
CA GLY A 4 1.84 -14.14 7.43
C GLY A 4 0.73 -13.62 6.50
N MET A 5 0.91 -13.71 5.18
CA MET A 5 -0.10 -13.29 4.19
C MET A 5 -1.23 -14.32 4.03
N MET A 6 -1.01 -15.57 4.45
CA MET A 6 -2.01 -16.64 4.33
C MET A 6 -3.02 -16.66 5.49
N LEU A 7 -2.72 -15.94 6.57
CA LEU A 7 -3.62 -15.84 7.71
C LEU A 7 -4.73 -14.83 7.42
N SER A 8 -5.97 -15.30 7.46
CA SER A 8 -7.13 -14.42 7.33
C SER A 8 -7.25 -13.52 8.59
N PRO A 9 -7.55 -12.21 8.42
CA PRO A 9 -7.82 -11.31 9.53
C PRO A 9 -8.88 -11.83 10.51
N GLN A 10 -9.88 -12.53 10.00
CA GLN A 10 -10.99 -13.06 10.79
C GLN A 10 -10.52 -14.15 11.77
N VAL A 11 -9.59 -15.01 11.36
CA VAL A 11 -9.05 -16.10 12.21
C VAL A 11 -8.21 -15.54 13.35
N THR A 12 -7.47 -14.47 13.09
CA THR A 12 -6.57 -13.85 14.08
C THR A 12 -7.28 -12.89 15.04
N LEU A 13 -8.55 -12.59 14.81
CA LEU A 13 -9.29 -11.57 15.52
C LEU A 13 -9.37 -11.81 17.04
N ILE A 14 -9.77 -13.03 17.45
CA ILE A 14 -9.92 -13.37 18.88
C ILE A 14 -8.61 -13.33 19.65
N PRO A 15 -7.52 -14.00 19.19
CA PRO A 15 -6.24 -13.90 19.88
C PRO A 15 -5.68 -12.47 19.88
N LEU A 16 -5.87 -11.71 18.80
CA LEU A 16 -5.42 -10.33 18.70
C LEU A 16 -6.16 -9.42 19.69
N TYR A 17 -7.49 -9.59 19.84
CA TYR A 17 -8.29 -8.85 20.82
C TYR A 17 -7.76 -9.07 22.25
N LYS A 18 -7.46 -10.32 22.61
CA LYS A 18 -6.86 -10.65 23.92
C LYS A 18 -5.50 -9.97 24.14
N ILE A 19 -4.67 -9.92 23.12
CA ILE A 19 -3.37 -9.24 23.17
C ILE A 19 -3.56 -7.73 23.40
N ILE A 20 -4.46 -7.09 22.66
CA ILE A 20 -4.77 -5.67 22.77
C ILE A 20 -5.29 -5.33 24.17
N GLN A 21 -6.15 -6.19 24.73
CA GLN A 21 -6.62 -6.02 26.11
C GLN A 21 -5.50 -6.21 27.14
N ALA A 22 -4.66 -7.23 26.97
CA ALA A 22 -3.52 -7.48 27.87
C ALA A 22 -2.50 -6.35 27.88
N LEU A 23 -2.32 -5.66 26.73
CA LEU A 23 -1.46 -4.49 26.59
C LEU A 23 -2.12 -3.19 27.08
N HIS A 24 -3.38 -3.21 27.50
CA HIS A 24 -4.16 -2.03 27.91
C HIS A 24 -4.23 -0.92 26.85
N ILE A 25 -4.17 -1.27 25.57
CA ILE A 25 -4.25 -0.32 24.43
C ILE A 25 -5.62 -0.33 23.75
N HIS A 26 -6.59 -1.09 24.25
CA HIS A 26 -7.96 -1.10 23.74
C HIS A 26 -8.55 0.31 23.74
N ASN A 27 -9.37 0.63 22.74
CA ASN A 27 -10.00 1.94 22.57
C ASN A 27 -8.99 3.10 22.42
N THR A 28 -7.87 2.85 21.75
CA THR A 28 -6.84 3.85 21.41
C THR A 28 -6.43 3.72 19.94
N TYR A 29 -5.78 4.75 19.37
CA TYR A 29 -5.22 4.66 18.02
C TYR A 29 -4.20 3.52 17.86
N LEU A 30 -3.46 3.16 18.92
CA LEU A 30 -2.49 2.06 18.88
C LEU A 30 -3.16 0.71 18.65
N ALA A 31 -4.41 0.52 19.10
CA ALA A 31 -5.17 -0.69 18.84
C ALA A 31 -5.44 -0.94 17.35
N LEU A 32 -5.39 0.11 16.51
CA LEU A 32 -5.51 0.01 15.05
C LEU A 32 -4.14 0.02 14.36
N ILE A 33 -3.25 0.92 14.74
CA ILE A 33 -1.95 1.11 14.08
C ILE A 33 -1.10 -0.16 14.14
N ILE A 34 -1.03 -0.82 15.30
CA ILE A 34 -0.19 -2.00 15.48
C ILE A 34 -0.66 -3.17 14.59
N PRO A 35 -1.94 -3.59 14.61
CA PRO A 35 -2.41 -4.65 13.73
C PRO A 35 -2.30 -4.31 12.24
N TYR A 36 -2.65 -3.08 11.84
CA TYR A 36 -2.56 -2.65 10.45
C TYR A 36 -1.12 -2.73 9.94
N THR A 37 -0.18 -2.24 10.72
CA THR A 37 1.24 -2.29 10.39
C THR A 37 1.71 -3.74 10.30
N ALA A 38 1.44 -4.56 11.32
CA ALA A 38 1.85 -5.96 11.35
C ALA A 38 1.33 -6.76 10.15
N TYR A 39 0.08 -6.52 9.75
CA TYR A 39 -0.55 -7.21 8.63
C TYR A 39 0.01 -6.78 7.26
N ARG A 40 0.46 -5.51 7.14
CA ARG A 40 0.99 -4.97 5.87
C ARG A 40 2.47 -5.19 5.68
N ILE A 41 3.26 -5.36 6.74
CA ILE A 41 4.72 -5.59 6.66
C ILE A 41 5.10 -6.68 5.65
N PRO A 42 4.52 -7.89 5.62
CA PRO A 42 4.92 -8.95 4.69
C PRO A 42 4.81 -8.53 3.22
N LEU A 43 3.70 -7.89 2.86
CA LEU A 43 3.46 -7.40 1.49
C LEU A 43 4.46 -6.31 1.11
N ILE A 44 4.64 -5.32 1.98
CA ILE A 44 5.53 -4.18 1.74
C ILE A 44 6.99 -4.64 1.61
N VAL A 45 7.43 -5.53 2.49
CA VAL A 45 8.78 -6.11 2.40
C VAL A 45 8.98 -6.87 1.09
N MET A 46 7.97 -7.62 0.63
CA MET A 46 8.05 -8.35 -0.64
C MET A 46 8.16 -7.38 -1.83
N LEU A 47 7.38 -6.31 -1.86
CA LEU A 47 7.41 -5.31 -2.93
C LEU A 47 8.74 -4.57 -2.97
N ILE A 48 9.23 -4.09 -1.83
CA ILE A 48 10.50 -3.37 -1.74
C ILE A 48 11.66 -4.30 -2.11
N ARG A 49 11.65 -5.55 -1.62
CA ARG A 49 12.66 -6.55 -1.97
C ARG A 49 12.69 -6.82 -3.48
N SER A 50 11.54 -7.00 -4.10
CA SER A 50 11.44 -7.23 -5.55
C SER A 50 12.03 -6.05 -6.34
N HIS A 51 11.75 -4.82 -5.90
CA HIS A 51 12.32 -3.62 -6.52
C HIS A 51 13.84 -3.57 -6.38
N PHE A 52 14.39 -3.81 -5.19
CA PHE A 52 15.84 -3.82 -4.99
C PHE A 52 16.56 -4.90 -5.81
N LEU A 53 15.95 -6.06 -6.00
CA LEU A 53 16.48 -7.11 -6.86
C LEU A 53 16.46 -6.76 -8.36
N SER A 54 15.66 -5.80 -8.78
CA SER A 54 15.63 -5.32 -10.17
C SER A 54 16.69 -4.26 -10.47
N ILE A 55 17.35 -3.71 -9.46
CA ILE A 55 18.44 -2.73 -9.64
C ILE A 55 19.70 -3.48 -10.09
N PRO A 56 20.35 -3.06 -11.21
CA PRO A 56 21.58 -3.66 -11.68
C PRO A 56 22.70 -3.58 -10.63
N LYS A 57 23.43 -4.67 -10.44
CA LYS A 57 24.54 -4.75 -9.46
C LYS A 57 25.70 -3.83 -9.83
N GLU A 58 25.87 -3.52 -11.10
CA GLU A 58 26.90 -2.64 -11.63
C GLU A 58 26.84 -1.24 -11.00
N ILE A 59 25.65 -0.79 -10.60
CA ILE A 59 25.46 0.50 -9.90
C ILE A 59 26.06 0.45 -8.50
N GLU A 60 25.87 -0.66 -7.78
CA GLU A 60 26.46 -0.86 -6.46
C GLU A 60 27.97 -1.01 -6.52
N GLU A 61 28.45 -1.83 -7.46
CA GLU A 61 29.88 -2.09 -7.67
C GLU A 61 30.65 -0.83 -8.04
N SER A 62 30.12 -0.01 -8.97
CA SER A 62 30.76 1.26 -9.34
C SER A 62 30.81 2.24 -8.17
N ALA A 63 29.76 2.35 -7.38
CA ALA A 63 29.76 3.22 -6.21
C ALA A 63 30.75 2.77 -5.11
N ILE A 64 30.96 1.45 -4.96
CA ILE A 64 31.98 0.91 -4.05
C ILE A 64 33.38 1.21 -4.58
N LEU A 65 33.61 1.10 -5.88
CA LEU A 65 34.91 1.46 -6.51
C LEU A 65 35.20 2.95 -6.33
N ASP A 66 34.19 3.81 -6.32
CA ASP A 66 34.31 5.24 -6.02
C ASP A 66 34.53 5.53 -4.52
N GLY A 67 34.73 4.51 -3.69
CA GLY A 67 35.00 4.63 -2.25
C GLY A 67 33.78 4.89 -1.37
N CYS A 68 32.58 4.68 -1.88
CA CYS A 68 31.37 4.81 -1.06
C CYS A 68 31.24 3.62 -0.10
N SER A 69 30.93 3.89 1.18
CA SER A 69 30.52 2.84 2.11
C SER A 69 29.12 2.33 1.75
N SER A 70 28.77 1.08 2.10
CA SER A 70 27.46 0.48 1.83
C SER A 70 26.30 1.32 2.36
N PHE A 71 26.48 2.01 3.49
CA PHE A 71 25.46 2.91 4.05
C PHE A 71 25.25 4.15 3.17
N LYS A 72 26.35 4.72 2.62
CA LYS A 72 26.30 5.86 1.71
C LYS A 72 25.68 5.48 0.36
N VAL A 73 25.97 4.29 -0.14
CA VAL A 73 25.33 3.71 -1.34
C VAL A 73 23.82 3.57 -1.12
N PHE A 74 23.41 3.03 0.02
CA PHE A 74 21.97 2.90 0.36
C PHE A 74 21.26 4.26 0.38
N TYR A 75 21.77 5.25 1.11
CA TYR A 75 21.11 6.54 1.27
C TYR A 75 21.13 7.41 0.02
N ASN A 76 22.24 7.41 -0.72
CA ASN A 76 22.44 8.34 -1.83
C ASN A 76 22.01 7.76 -3.18
N ILE A 77 21.95 6.43 -3.32
CA ILE A 77 21.63 5.76 -4.58
C ILE A 77 20.34 4.95 -4.46
N PHE A 78 20.31 3.95 -3.59
CA PHE A 78 19.16 3.04 -3.51
C PHE A 78 17.89 3.72 -3.03
N LEU A 79 17.94 4.53 -1.99
CA LEU A 79 16.77 5.19 -1.42
C LEU A 79 16.13 6.21 -2.39
N PRO A 80 16.87 7.09 -3.08
CA PRO A 80 16.30 7.95 -4.11
C PRO A 80 15.71 7.20 -5.30
N MET A 81 16.36 6.12 -5.76
CA MET A 81 15.86 5.27 -6.84
C MET A 81 14.58 4.52 -6.44
N SER A 82 14.38 4.28 -5.14
CA SER A 82 13.25 3.56 -4.59
C SER A 82 12.03 4.43 -4.30
N LYS A 83 12.10 5.76 -4.51
CA LYS A 83 10.96 6.67 -4.29
C LYS A 83 9.66 6.18 -4.94
N PRO A 84 9.64 5.67 -6.19
CA PRO A 84 8.41 5.18 -6.82
C PRO A 84 7.76 4.04 -6.08
N ILE A 85 8.55 3.03 -5.70
CA ILE A 85 8.01 1.87 -4.99
C ILE A 85 7.58 2.25 -3.57
N LEU A 86 8.28 3.16 -2.91
CA LEU A 86 7.89 3.67 -1.60
C LEU A 86 6.55 4.41 -1.66
N LEU A 87 6.33 5.23 -2.71
CA LEU A 87 5.04 5.89 -2.95
C LEU A 87 3.93 4.85 -3.16
N THR A 88 4.16 3.85 -4.01
CA THR A 88 3.22 2.75 -4.25
C THR A 88 2.89 2.02 -2.95
N CYS A 89 3.88 1.69 -2.13
CA CYS A 89 3.69 1.05 -0.83
C CYS A 89 2.86 1.92 0.12
N THR A 90 3.11 3.22 0.13
CA THR A 90 2.36 4.19 0.95
C THR A 90 0.89 4.23 0.53
N ILE A 91 0.61 4.33 -0.77
CA ILE A 91 -0.76 4.37 -1.30
C ILE A 91 -1.50 3.07 -0.99
N LEU A 92 -0.88 1.92 -1.22
CA LEU A 92 -1.47 0.62 -0.90
C LEU A 92 -1.77 0.47 0.58
N THR A 93 -0.91 0.99 1.45
CA THR A 93 -1.11 0.94 2.90
C THR A 93 -2.20 1.92 3.34
N ALA A 94 -2.20 3.13 2.81
CA ALA A 94 -3.24 4.13 3.07
C ALA A 94 -4.62 3.65 2.60
N TYR A 95 -4.69 3.07 1.39
CA TYR A 95 -5.92 2.47 0.86
C TYR A 95 -6.46 1.36 1.77
N TYR A 96 -5.58 0.46 2.23
CA TYR A 96 -5.99 -0.59 3.16
C TYR A 96 -6.49 -0.02 4.49
N ALA A 97 -5.73 0.88 5.11
CA ALA A 97 -6.09 1.45 6.40
C ALA A 97 -7.39 2.27 6.33
N TRP A 98 -7.62 2.95 5.19
CA TRP A 98 -8.84 3.71 4.96
C TRP A 98 -10.10 2.84 4.85
N ASN A 99 -10.00 1.68 4.19
CA ASN A 99 -11.12 0.77 3.98
C ASN A 99 -11.29 -0.25 5.11
N GLU A 100 -10.33 -0.30 6.06
CA GLU A 100 -10.43 -1.26 7.13
C GLU A 100 -11.56 -0.90 8.10
N PHE A 101 -12.41 -1.88 8.34
CA PHE A 101 -13.64 -1.73 9.09
C PHE A 101 -13.72 -2.69 10.28
N LEU A 102 -13.21 -3.95 10.09
CA LEU A 102 -13.43 -5.03 11.03
C LEU A 102 -12.73 -4.78 12.38
N TYR A 103 -11.46 -4.40 12.34
CA TYR A 103 -10.70 -4.08 13.55
C TYR A 103 -11.19 -2.78 14.18
N ALA A 104 -11.56 -1.79 13.36
CA ALA A 104 -12.05 -0.52 13.84
C ALA A 104 -13.33 -0.67 14.67
N ILE A 105 -14.28 -1.51 14.26
CA ILE A 105 -15.54 -1.71 15.00
C ILE A 105 -15.36 -2.55 16.27
N ILE A 106 -14.32 -3.40 16.34
CA ILE A 106 -14.10 -4.32 17.45
C ILE A 106 -13.17 -3.72 18.52
N PHE A 107 -12.20 -2.89 18.11
CA PHE A 107 -11.17 -2.38 19.02
C PHE A 107 -11.42 -0.96 19.48
N ILE A 108 -12.40 -0.25 18.87
CA ILE A 108 -12.72 1.15 19.20
C ILE A 108 -14.18 1.26 19.62
N ASP A 109 -14.40 1.60 20.87
CA ASP A 109 -15.73 1.84 21.44
C ASP A 109 -16.11 3.32 21.40
N SER A 110 -15.14 4.21 21.63
CA SER A 110 -15.36 5.65 21.73
C SER A 110 -15.53 6.31 20.37
N ASP A 111 -16.51 7.19 20.26
CA ASP A 111 -16.73 8.01 19.05
C ASP A 111 -15.52 8.88 18.69
N LYS A 112 -14.70 9.26 19.68
CA LYS A 112 -13.50 10.08 19.51
C LYS A 112 -12.45 9.44 18.62
N PHE A 113 -12.33 8.11 18.65
CA PHE A 113 -11.31 7.34 17.93
C PHE A 113 -11.87 6.56 16.75
N ARG A 114 -13.17 6.70 16.49
CA ARG A 114 -13.88 5.93 15.45
C ARG A 114 -13.42 6.33 14.05
N THR A 115 -13.17 5.34 13.22
CA THR A 115 -12.87 5.53 11.80
C THR A 115 -14.15 5.84 11.02
N ILE A 116 -14.00 6.47 9.84
CA ILE A 116 -15.15 6.82 8.98
C ILE A 116 -15.99 5.58 8.62
N PRO A 117 -15.41 4.45 8.14
CA PRO A 117 -16.20 3.24 7.86
C PRO A 117 -16.96 2.71 9.07
N ALA A 118 -16.34 2.70 10.25
CA ALA A 118 -17.02 2.27 11.48
C ALA A 118 -18.09 3.27 11.93
N GLY A 119 -17.88 4.57 11.71
CA GLY A 119 -18.88 5.61 12.00
C GLY A 119 -20.12 5.54 11.13
N LEU A 120 -19.96 5.17 9.85
CA LEU A 120 -21.08 5.01 8.92
C LEU A 120 -22.04 3.87 9.35
N MET A 121 -21.56 2.86 10.07
CA MET A 121 -22.41 1.81 10.61
C MET A 121 -23.40 2.31 11.66
N ASN A 122 -23.05 3.36 12.41
CA ASN A 122 -23.95 3.94 13.42
C ASN A 122 -25.12 4.71 12.80
N LEU A 123 -25.02 5.09 11.51
CA LEU A 123 -26.11 5.69 10.77
C LEU A 123 -27.13 4.64 10.29
N ARG A 124 -26.79 3.36 10.47
CA ARG A 124 -27.68 2.22 10.19
C ARG A 124 -28.42 1.85 11.46
N ASP A 125 -29.53 2.48 11.73
CA ASP A 125 -30.41 2.05 12.81
C ASP A 125 -31.26 0.86 12.35
N ALA A 126 -31.47 -0.10 13.24
CA ALA A 126 -32.20 -1.34 12.92
C ALA A 126 -33.66 -1.09 12.53
N LEU A 127 -34.22 0.05 12.92
CA LEU A 127 -35.62 0.41 12.73
C LEU A 127 -35.84 1.58 11.73
N GLN A 128 -34.90 2.47 11.59
CA GLN A 128 -34.98 3.62 10.67
C GLN A 128 -33.59 3.98 10.14
N THR A 129 -33.26 3.55 8.93
CA THR A 129 -32.04 3.95 8.25
C THR A 129 -32.37 5.15 7.36
N ASP A 130 -31.75 6.30 7.61
CA ASP A 130 -31.78 7.42 6.67
C ASP A 130 -30.80 7.12 5.52
N TRP A 131 -31.34 6.57 4.44
CA TRP A 131 -30.59 6.21 3.25
C TRP A 131 -29.92 7.41 2.60
N GLY A 132 -30.50 8.63 2.71
CA GLY A 132 -29.92 9.84 2.17
C GLY A 132 -28.62 10.21 2.87
N VAL A 133 -28.63 10.21 4.20
CA VAL A 133 -27.44 10.51 5.02
C VAL A 133 -26.38 9.43 4.86
N LEU A 134 -26.77 8.15 4.82
CA LEU A 134 -25.84 7.04 4.63
C LEU A 134 -25.13 7.11 3.27
N LEU A 135 -25.86 7.33 2.17
CA LEU A 135 -25.29 7.44 0.83
C LEU A 135 -24.40 8.68 0.70
N ALA A 136 -24.79 9.82 1.27
CA ALA A 136 -23.95 11.01 1.34
C ALA A 136 -22.62 10.76 2.07
N GLY A 137 -22.70 10.10 3.23
CA GLY A 137 -21.52 9.72 4.02
C GLY A 137 -20.59 8.77 3.26
N MET A 138 -21.13 7.76 2.57
CA MET A 138 -20.35 6.86 1.70
C MET A 138 -19.68 7.61 0.55
N THR A 139 -20.37 8.54 -0.09
CA THR A 139 -19.81 9.35 -1.19
C THR A 139 -18.66 10.22 -0.70
N ILE A 140 -18.82 10.89 0.43
CA ILE A 140 -17.75 11.69 1.05
C ILE A 140 -16.56 10.81 1.44
N SER A 141 -16.80 9.62 1.99
CA SER A 141 -15.73 8.69 2.38
C SER A 141 -14.96 8.12 1.20
N ALA A 142 -15.55 8.11 -0.01
CA ALA A 142 -14.87 7.67 -1.23
C ALA A 142 -13.90 8.72 -1.81
N ALA A 143 -14.08 10.00 -1.49
CA ALA A 143 -13.27 11.08 -2.05
C ALA A 143 -11.75 10.92 -1.85
N PRO A 144 -11.20 10.61 -0.66
CA PRO A 144 -9.77 10.40 -0.48
C PRO A 144 -9.22 9.22 -1.27
N LEU A 145 -10.03 8.17 -1.52
CA LEU A 145 -9.64 7.00 -2.29
C LEU A 145 -9.43 7.33 -3.78
N ILE A 146 -10.12 8.34 -4.29
CA ILE A 146 -10.00 8.81 -5.67
C ILE A 146 -8.80 9.78 -5.79
N ILE A 147 -8.60 10.64 -4.80
CA ILE A 147 -7.54 11.65 -4.80
C ILE A 147 -6.16 11.02 -4.67
N LEU A 148 -5.98 10.07 -3.73
CA LEU A 148 -4.68 9.43 -3.46
C LEU A 148 -3.99 8.83 -4.70
N PRO A 149 -4.65 8.02 -5.56
CA PRO A 149 -4.02 7.50 -6.76
C PRO A 149 -3.84 8.56 -7.86
N ALA A 150 -4.70 9.59 -7.93
CA ALA A 150 -4.57 10.65 -8.91
C ALA A 150 -3.31 11.50 -8.67
N ASP A 151 -2.99 11.81 -7.41
CA ASP A 151 -1.73 12.50 -7.05
C ASP A 151 -0.51 11.63 -7.35
N ALA A 152 -0.61 10.31 -7.21
CA ALA A 152 0.47 9.39 -7.54
C ALA A 152 0.76 9.34 -9.04
N GLU A 153 -0.26 9.36 -9.89
CA GLU A 153 -0.09 9.43 -11.35
C GLU A 153 0.49 10.78 -11.80
N ALA A 154 0.18 11.87 -11.11
CA ALA A 154 0.74 13.19 -11.37
C ALA A 154 2.23 13.28 -11.01
N VAL A 155 2.65 12.59 -9.93
CA VAL A 155 4.06 12.54 -9.50
C VAL A 155 4.88 11.55 -10.35
N TYR A 156 4.23 10.56 -10.95
CA TYR A 156 4.86 9.55 -11.79
C TYR A 156 4.12 9.42 -13.13
N PRO A 157 4.40 10.31 -14.10
CA PRO A 157 3.88 10.14 -15.45
C PRO A 157 4.35 8.78 -15.97
N ARG A 158 3.39 7.93 -16.34
CA ARG A 158 3.66 6.64 -16.96
C ARG A 158 4.64 6.86 -18.11
N HIS A 159 5.81 6.24 -18.02
CA HIS A 159 6.67 6.03 -19.17
C HIS A 159 5.99 4.99 -20.08
N ASP A 160 4.81 5.34 -20.61
CA ASP A 160 4.11 4.53 -21.59
C ASP A 160 4.90 4.49 -22.90
N GLY A 161 5.36 3.30 -23.21
CA GLY A 161 5.34 2.89 -24.61
C GLY A 161 6.58 3.11 -25.47
N ARG A 162 7.71 3.65 -25.02
CA ARG A 162 8.91 3.71 -25.89
C ARG A 162 9.60 2.36 -26.10
N LEU A 163 9.44 1.42 -25.15
CA LEU A 163 9.99 0.06 -25.32
C LEU A 163 9.19 -0.81 -26.29
N GLY A 164 7.89 -0.57 -26.43
CA GLY A 164 7.05 -1.31 -27.40
C GLY A 164 7.23 -0.87 -28.85
N GLN A 165 7.61 0.37 -29.09
CA GLN A 165 7.84 0.88 -30.44
C GLN A 165 9.17 0.39 -31.02
N GLY A 166 10.24 0.36 -30.22
CA GLY A 166 11.54 -0.15 -30.68
C GLY A 166 11.57 -1.64 -31.02
N LEU A 167 10.70 -2.44 -30.39
CA LEU A 167 10.54 -3.87 -30.74
C LEU A 167 9.70 -4.09 -32.01
N ARG A 168 8.76 -3.18 -32.28
CA ARG A 168 7.97 -3.23 -33.53
C ARG A 168 8.77 -2.81 -34.76
N GLU A 169 9.62 -1.81 -34.64
CA GLU A 169 10.51 -1.40 -35.74
C GLU A 169 11.58 -2.46 -36.03
N ARG A 170 12.12 -3.11 -34.99
CA ARG A 170 13.09 -4.21 -35.19
C ARG A 170 12.51 -5.45 -35.85
N ASN A 171 11.22 -5.77 -35.58
CA ASN A 171 10.54 -6.89 -36.23
C ASN A 171 9.99 -6.55 -37.63
N GLY A 172 9.75 -5.26 -37.94
CA GLY A 172 9.36 -4.83 -39.28
C GLY A 172 10.49 -4.94 -40.31
N GLY A 173 11.74 -4.70 -39.87
CA GLY A 173 12.92 -4.83 -40.75
C GLY A 173 13.26 -6.26 -41.19
N THR A 174 12.94 -7.25 -40.37
CA THR A 174 13.22 -8.66 -40.68
C THR A 174 12.27 -9.27 -41.73
N ARG A 175 11.11 -8.70 -41.96
CA ARG A 175 10.18 -9.20 -43.00
C ARG A 175 10.56 -8.77 -44.42
N GLN A 176 11.28 -7.65 -44.57
CA GLN A 176 11.70 -7.18 -45.90
C GLN A 176 12.83 -8.01 -46.54
N TRP A 177 13.55 -8.83 -45.76
CA TRP A 177 14.65 -9.66 -46.28
C TRP A 177 14.19 -11.07 -46.73
N LEU A 178 12.94 -11.45 -46.41
CA LEU A 178 12.39 -12.77 -46.80
C LEU A 178 11.57 -12.72 -48.10
N GLU A 179 11.35 -11.53 -48.68
CA GLU A 179 10.60 -11.36 -49.94
C GLU A 179 11.50 -10.98 -51.13
N LYS A 180 12.82 -11.04 -50.98
CA LYS A 180 13.79 -10.94 -52.08
C LYS A 180 14.59 -12.23 -52.23
#